data_ca37f086cbf812aa72f7b862fe6f312e
#
_entry.id   ca37f086cbf812aa72f7b862fe6f312e
#
_cell.length_a   1.000
_cell.length_b   1.000
_cell.length_c   1.000
_cell.angle_alpha   90.00
_cell.angle_beta   90.00
_cell.angle_gamma   90.00
#
_symmetry.space_group_name_H-M   'P 1'
#
loop_
_entity.id
_entity.type
_entity.pdbx_description
1 polymer ?
#
loop_
_entity_poly.entity_id
_entity_poly.type
_entity_poly.pdbx_seq_one_letter_code
_entity_poly.pdbx_strand_id
1 'polypeptide(L)'
;MRSYLNKSLAFFVLCFMAMTPWATLRAQQLDVGVQNRSGVQHSVNATSGTTTTAQKPTAVVNPKILPLPPKEFVPKVRWHQSNLERHWDKHKAEFPEFKTAKEYGDAALYFFSKPPQGTLTKVDRETGDKKYYHQTSNTIGVTTSQGIPKTMFRPSAGINYWRRQ
;
A
#
# COMPACT_ATOMS: atom_id res chain seq x y z
N MET A 1 40.38 -33.89 -16.01
CA MET A 1 40.55 -32.62 -15.33
C MET A 1 40.04 -31.52 -16.23
N ARG A 2 38.83 -31.02 -16.03
CA ARG A 2 38.27 -29.86 -16.74
C ARG A 2 37.74 -28.90 -15.70
N SER A 3 38.42 -27.77 -15.58
CA SER A 3 38.14 -26.66 -14.70
C SER A 3 36.95 -25.88 -15.24
N TYR A 4 35.84 -25.78 -14.47
CA TYR A 4 34.74 -24.89 -14.77
C TYR A 4 35.00 -23.55 -14.11
N LEU A 5 35.37 -22.58 -14.92
CA LEU A 5 35.56 -21.18 -14.53
C LEU A 5 34.18 -20.52 -14.38
N ASN A 6 33.80 -20.22 -13.15
CA ASN A 6 32.55 -19.58 -12.78
C ASN A 6 32.70 -18.09 -13.03
N LYS A 7 32.10 -17.56 -14.11
CA LYS A 7 32.04 -16.12 -14.38
C LYS A 7 30.81 -15.53 -13.69
N SER A 8 30.99 -15.08 -12.47
CA SER A 8 30.02 -14.25 -11.77
C SER A 8 30.10 -12.83 -12.33
N LEU A 9 29.16 -12.46 -13.19
CA LEU A 9 29.05 -11.09 -13.70
C LEU A 9 28.15 -10.30 -12.75
N ALA A 10 28.78 -9.51 -11.89
CA ALA A 10 28.11 -8.57 -11.02
C ALA A 10 27.68 -7.34 -11.86
N PHE A 11 26.39 -7.21 -12.14
CA PHE A 11 25.81 -5.97 -12.67
C PHE A 11 25.55 -5.00 -11.51
N PHE A 12 26.51 -4.11 -11.27
CA PHE A 12 26.30 -2.90 -10.51
C PHE A 12 25.60 -1.88 -11.40
N VAL A 13 24.32 -1.68 -11.22
CA VAL A 13 23.61 -0.53 -11.79
C VAL A 13 23.72 0.62 -10.80
N LEU A 14 24.64 1.52 -11.11
CA LEU A 14 24.81 2.80 -10.46
C LEU A 14 23.67 3.72 -10.90
N CYS A 15 22.68 3.95 -10.05
CA CYS A 15 21.61 4.92 -10.31
C CYS A 15 22.08 6.29 -9.83
N PHE A 16 22.61 7.11 -10.75
CA PHE A 16 22.91 8.52 -10.53
C PHE A 16 21.62 9.31 -10.32
N MET A 17 21.49 9.87 -9.12
CA MET A 17 20.49 10.89 -8.79
C MET A 17 20.88 12.21 -9.46
N ALA A 18 20.19 12.58 -10.52
CA ALA A 18 20.20 13.95 -11.03
C ALA A 18 19.22 14.78 -10.18
N MET A 19 19.75 15.62 -9.32
CA MET A 19 19.02 16.72 -8.66
C MET A 19 18.76 17.81 -9.69
N THR A 20 17.51 18.07 -10.01
CA THR A 20 17.10 19.32 -10.67
C THR A 20 16.36 20.19 -9.66
N PRO A 21 16.72 21.48 -9.52
CA PRO A 21 16.01 22.40 -8.64
C PRO A 21 14.72 22.87 -9.31
N TRP A 22 13.59 22.70 -8.62
CA TRP A 22 12.31 23.26 -9.02
C TRP A 22 12.22 24.71 -8.59
N ALA A 23 12.33 25.57 -9.57
CA ALA A 23 12.03 26.98 -9.41
C ALA A 23 10.52 27.21 -9.23
N THR A 24 10.24 27.94 -8.20
CA THR A 24 9.06 28.73 -7.88
C THR A 24 8.16 29.10 -9.05
N LEU A 25 6.89 28.73 -9.02
CA LEU A 25 5.86 29.48 -9.75
C LEU A 25 4.69 29.80 -8.84
N ARG A 26 4.48 31.08 -8.80
CA ARG A 26 3.70 32.01 -8.04
C ARG A 26 2.19 31.80 -8.16
N ALA A 27 1.53 32.13 -7.09
CA ALA A 27 0.09 32.24 -6.89
C ALA A 27 -0.63 33.05 -8.00
N GLN A 28 -1.82 32.57 -8.36
CA GLN A 28 -2.90 33.46 -8.75
C GLN A 28 -4.17 33.07 -8.02
N GLN A 29 -4.52 33.98 -7.16
CA GLN A 29 -5.75 34.12 -6.42
C GLN A 29 -6.82 34.61 -7.40
N LEU A 30 -7.92 33.91 -7.52
CA LEU A 30 -9.15 34.47 -8.09
C LEU A 30 -10.24 34.31 -7.05
N ASP A 31 -10.54 35.46 -6.52
CA ASP A 31 -11.66 35.81 -5.66
C ASP A 31 -12.92 35.90 -6.54
N VAL A 32 -13.96 35.14 -6.27
CA VAL A 32 -15.30 35.42 -6.78
C VAL A 32 -16.38 35.03 -5.75
N GLY A 33 -16.93 36.02 -5.07
CA GLY A 33 -18.35 36.27 -5.01
C GLY A 33 -19.20 35.40 -4.08
N VAL A 34 -19.37 35.90 -2.89
CA VAL A 34 -20.52 35.68 -1.99
C VAL A 34 -21.85 35.98 -2.71
N GLN A 35 -22.77 35.03 -2.74
CA GLN A 35 -24.19 35.36 -2.72
C GLN A 35 -25.01 34.45 -1.82
N ASN A 36 -25.43 35.06 -0.77
CA ASN A 36 -26.40 34.66 0.23
C ASN A 36 -27.82 34.62 -0.39
N ARG A 37 -28.56 33.55 -0.24
CA ARG A 37 -30.03 33.61 -0.27
C ARG A 37 -30.65 32.67 0.75
N SER A 38 -31.31 33.32 1.65
CA SER A 38 -32.19 32.81 2.70
C SER A 38 -33.42 32.07 2.15
N GLY A 39 -33.89 31.11 2.95
CA GLY A 39 -35.31 30.85 3.13
C GLY A 39 -35.84 29.55 2.55
N VAL A 40 -36.25 28.65 3.35
CA VAL A 40 -37.60 28.28 3.71
C VAL A 40 -37.56 26.99 4.53
N GLN A 41 -38.07 27.07 5.73
CA GLN A 41 -38.39 25.94 6.60
C GLN A 41 -39.61 25.19 6.04
N HIS A 42 -39.53 23.86 6.02
CA HIS A 42 -40.76 23.03 6.13
C HIS A 42 -40.49 21.89 7.08
N SER A 43 -41.13 21.99 8.21
CA SER A 43 -41.33 20.97 9.20
C SER A 43 -42.44 20.01 8.72
N VAL A 44 -42.17 18.72 8.71
CA VAL A 44 -43.25 17.71 8.84
C VAL A 44 -42.74 16.53 9.64
N ASN A 45 -43.37 16.33 10.77
CA ASN A 45 -43.37 15.13 11.60
C ASN A 45 -43.96 13.93 10.84
N ALA A 46 -43.42 12.73 11.14
CA ALA A 46 -44.16 11.50 11.48
C ALA A 46 -43.18 10.31 11.57
N THR A 47 -42.96 9.83 12.78
CA THR A 47 -43.49 8.60 13.38
C THR A 47 -42.92 7.28 12.91
N SER A 48 -42.21 6.62 13.86
CA SER A 48 -42.13 5.19 14.18
C SER A 48 -41.63 4.19 13.14
N GLY A 49 -40.57 3.51 13.57
CA GLY A 49 -40.15 2.24 13.02
C GLY A 49 -38.86 1.78 13.69
N THR A 50 -38.95 1.42 14.99
CA THR A 50 -37.86 0.75 15.71
C THR A 50 -37.59 -0.62 15.09
N THR A 51 -36.43 -0.79 14.47
CA THR A 51 -35.81 -2.09 14.33
C THR A 51 -34.34 -1.92 14.64
N THR A 52 -34.01 -2.14 15.92
CA THR A 52 -32.65 -2.20 16.43
C THR A 52 -32.01 -3.48 15.92
N THR A 53 -31.39 -3.42 14.75
CA THR A 53 -30.40 -4.44 14.36
C THR A 53 -29.10 -3.99 14.97
N ALA A 54 -28.66 -4.71 15.99
CA ALA A 54 -27.36 -4.53 16.62
C ALA A 54 -26.25 -4.73 15.61
N GLN A 55 -25.85 -3.65 14.94
CA GLN A 55 -24.65 -3.64 14.14
C GLN A 55 -23.45 -3.70 15.11
N LYS A 56 -22.77 -4.87 15.07
CA LYS A 56 -21.42 -5.03 15.59
C LYS A 56 -20.60 -3.80 15.18
N PRO A 57 -19.87 -3.13 16.09
CA PRO A 57 -19.10 -1.94 15.76
C PRO A 57 -18.11 -2.28 14.64
N THR A 58 -18.43 -1.85 13.43
CA THR A 58 -17.50 -1.88 12.31
C THR A 58 -16.45 -0.81 12.63
N ALA A 59 -15.26 -1.23 13.00
CA ALA A 59 -14.14 -0.33 13.15
C ALA A 59 -14.07 0.56 11.90
N VAL A 60 -14.02 1.88 12.10
CA VAL A 60 -13.84 2.85 11.00
C VAL A 60 -12.49 2.55 10.37
N VAL A 61 -12.50 1.77 9.31
CA VAL A 61 -11.29 1.40 8.57
C VAL A 61 -10.87 2.62 7.76
N ASN A 62 -9.78 3.28 8.16
CA ASN A 62 -9.18 4.30 7.32
C ASN A 62 -8.65 3.63 6.05
N PRO A 63 -9.21 3.90 4.86
CA PRO A 63 -8.87 3.17 3.64
C PRO A 63 -7.43 3.38 3.19
N LYS A 64 -6.73 4.39 3.74
CA LYS A 64 -5.31 4.65 3.47
C LYS A 64 -4.35 3.81 4.31
N ILE A 65 -4.87 3.07 5.30
CA ILE A 65 -4.07 2.26 6.23
C ILE A 65 -4.28 0.79 5.89
N LEU A 66 -3.19 0.03 5.81
CA LEU A 66 -3.30 -1.42 5.71
C LEU A 66 -3.77 -2.00 7.06
N PRO A 67 -4.79 -2.84 7.05
CA PRO A 67 -5.24 -3.46 8.29
C PRO A 67 -4.20 -4.43 8.83
N LEU A 68 -4.01 -4.42 10.15
CA LEU A 68 -3.34 -5.53 10.82
C LEU A 68 -4.19 -6.80 10.68
N PRO A 69 -3.56 -7.97 10.57
CA PRO A 69 -4.29 -9.22 10.52
C PRO A 69 -5.08 -9.45 11.81
N PRO A 70 -6.24 -10.11 11.73
CA PRO A 70 -6.95 -10.55 12.92
C PRO A 70 -6.09 -11.55 13.71
N LYS A 71 -6.34 -11.67 15.03
CA LYS A 71 -5.54 -12.54 15.91
C LYS A 71 -5.48 -14.00 15.46
N GLU A 72 -6.53 -14.46 14.81
CA GLU A 72 -6.67 -15.83 14.31
C GLU A 72 -5.95 -16.07 12.98
N PHE A 73 -5.35 -15.02 12.41
CA PHE A 73 -4.66 -15.15 11.11
C PHE A 73 -3.37 -15.95 11.27
N VAL A 74 -3.31 -17.09 10.61
CA VAL A 74 -2.10 -17.92 10.51
C VAL A 74 -1.60 -17.88 9.06
N PRO A 75 -0.45 -17.27 8.79
CA PRO A 75 0.10 -17.22 7.44
C PRO A 75 0.63 -18.58 7.02
N LYS A 76 0.39 -18.95 5.75
CA LYS A 76 0.92 -20.21 5.16
C LYS A 76 2.40 -20.13 4.80
N VAL A 77 2.92 -18.93 4.62
CA VAL A 77 4.31 -18.64 4.27
C VAL A 77 4.89 -17.64 5.26
N ARG A 78 6.22 -17.52 5.28
CA ARG A 78 6.91 -16.57 6.17
C ARG A 78 7.89 -15.72 5.38
N TRP A 79 8.18 -14.55 5.89
CA TRP A 79 9.35 -13.79 5.47
C TRP A 79 10.63 -14.51 5.91
N HIS A 80 11.68 -14.39 5.10
CA HIS A 80 13.03 -14.57 5.64
C HIS A 80 13.32 -13.44 6.63
N GLN A 81 13.78 -13.77 7.85
CA GLN A 81 13.94 -12.79 8.92
C GLN A 81 14.84 -11.62 8.52
N SER A 82 16.03 -11.90 7.95
CA SER A 82 16.96 -10.87 7.49
C SER A 82 16.39 -9.99 6.39
N ASN A 83 15.52 -10.54 5.53
CA ASN A 83 14.84 -9.78 4.50
C ASN A 83 13.76 -8.87 5.09
N LEU A 84 13.00 -9.36 6.07
CA LEU A 84 11.97 -8.59 6.77
C LEU A 84 12.58 -7.37 7.46
N GLU A 85 13.64 -7.55 8.25
CA GLU A 85 14.31 -6.47 8.98
C GLU A 85 14.86 -5.41 8.03
N ARG A 86 15.55 -5.83 6.97
CA ARG A 86 16.09 -4.92 5.95
C ARG A 86 14.99 -4.12 5.26
N HIS A 87 13.85 -4.73 4.93
CA HIS A 87 12.73 -4.03 4.30
C HIS A 87 12.00 -3.12 5.27
N TRP A 88 11.85 -3.53 6.53
CA TRP A 88 11.32 -2.65 7.56
C TRP A 88 12.18 -1.40 7.73
N ASP A 89 13.48 -1.53 7.90
CA ASP A 89 14.38 -0.38 8.07
C ASP A 89 14.32 0.57 6.88
N LYS A 90 14.20 0.04 5.68
CA LYS A 90 14.10 0.83 4.45
C LYS A 90 12.77 1.56 4.30
N HIS A 91 11.67 0.93 4.70
CA HIS A 91 10.32 1.37 4.35
C HIS A 91 9.46 1.81 5.54
N LYS A 92 9.95 1.73 6.79
CA LYS A 92 9.17 2.06 7.99
C LYS A 92 8.59 3.47 7.99
N ALA A 93 9.27 4.45 7.38
CA ALA A 93 8.75 5.80 7.24
C ALA A 93 7.51 5.91 6.32
N GLU A 94 7.31 4.94 5.43
CA GLU A 94 6.17 4.88 4.53
C GLU A 94 4.93 4.27 5.21
N PHE A 95 5.11 3.59 6.36
CA PHE A 95 4.08 2.87 7.11
C PHE A 95 4.04 3.32 8.59
N PRO A 96 3.65 4.56 8.87
CA PRO A 96 3.64 5.08 10.24
C PRO A 96 2.63 4.36 11.16
N GLU A 97 1.71 3.59 10.60
CA GLU A 97 0.76 2.74 11.32
C GLU A 97 1.41 1.53 12.00
N PHE A 98 2.58 1.07 11.53
CA PHE A 98 3.30 -0.04 12.14
C PHE A 98 4.47 0.48 12.98
N LYS A 99 4.71 -0.16 14.11
CA LYS A 99 5.76 0.24 15.05
C LYS A 99 6.95 -0.71 15.07
N THR A 100 6.77 -1.91 14.55
CA THR A 100 7.76 -2.97 14.57
C THR A 100 7.87 -3.68 13.21
N ALA A 101 9.03 -4.29 12.95
CA ALA A 101 9.22 -5.15 11.79
C ALA A 101 8.20 -6.30 11.76
N LYS A 102 7.82 -6.83 12.95
CA LYS A 102 6.83 -7.89 13.06
C LYS A 102 5.45 -7.43 12.56
N GLU A 103 4.97 -6.27 13.02
CA GLU A 103 3.67 -5.72 12.57
C GLU A 103 3.64 -5.48 11.06
N TYR A 104 4.70 -4.89 10.51
CA TYR A 104 4.86 -4.70 9.07
C TYR A 104 4.86 -6.03 8.32
N GLY A 105 5.58 -7.03 8.82
CA GLY A 105 5.64 -8.35 8.23
C GLY A 105 4.29 -9.08 8.26
N ASP A 106 3.60 -9.04 9.38
CA ASP A 106 2.28 -9.66 9.55
C ASP A 106 1.22 -9.00 8.64
N ALA A 107 1.24 -7.66 8.56
CA ALA A 107 0.36 -6.92 7.66
C ALA A 107 0.65 -7.25 6.18
N ALA A 108 1.91 -7.38 5.80
CA ALA A 108 2.29 -7.79 4.45
C ALA A 108 1.81 -9.22 4.12
N LEU A 109 2.01 -10.17 5.03
CA LEU A 109 1.53 -11.54 4.87
C LEU A 109 0.00 -11.59 4.74
N TYR A 110 -0.70 -10.77 5.52
CA TYR A 110 -2.16 -10.66 5.41
C TYR A 110 -2.58 -10.04 4.08
N PHE A 111 -1.93 -8.96 3.66
CA PHE A 111 -2.14 -8.31 2.37
C PHE A 111 -1.97 -9.26 1.18
N PHE A 112 -0.94 -10.10 1.20
CA PHE A 112 -0.71 -11.09 0.13
C PHE A 112 -1.71 -12.25 0.16
N SER A 113 -2.16 -12.66 1.33
CA SER A 113 -3.08 -13.79 1.47
C SER A 113 -4.54 -13.41 1.22
N LYS A 114 -4.91 -12.17 1.57
CA LYS A 114 -6.25 -11.58 1.42
C LYS A 114 -6.14 -10.15 0.90
N PRO A 115 -5.78 -9.96 -0.37
CA PRO A 115 -5.66 -8.63 -0.93
C PRO A 115 -6.98 -7.86 -0.81
N PRO A 116 -6.95 -6.58 -0.38
CA PRO A 116 -8.15 -5.75 -0.33
C PRO A 116 -8.82 -5.64 -1.69
N GLN A 117 -10.13 -5.41 -1.69
CA GLN A 117 -10.88 -5.21 -2.93
C GLN A 117 -10.28 -4.08 -3.76
N GLY A 118 -10.19 -4.27 -5.07
CA GLY A 118 -9.57 -3.31 -5.98
C GLY A 118 -8.04 -3.40 -6.08
N THR A 119 -7.42 -4.41 -5.45
CA THR A 119 -5.99 -4.67 -5.64
C THR A 119 -5.72 -5.14 -7.06
N LEU A 120 -4.84 -4.42 -7.76
CA LEU A 120 -4.33 -4.79 -9.08
C LEU A 120 -3.21 -5.82 -8.93
N THR A 121 -3.15 -6.77 -9.86
CA THR A 121 -2.11 -7.81 -9.85
C THR A 121 -1.45 -7.96 -11.20
N LYS A 122 -0.16 -8.29 -11.19
CA LYS A 122 0.63 -8.70 -12.37
C LYS A 122 1.48 -9.90 -11.99
N VAL A 123 1.79 -10.73 -12.97
CA VAL A 123 2.75 -11.83 -12.83
C VAL A 123 3.90 -11.55 -13.77
N ASP A 124 5.11 -11.58 -13.24
CA ASP A 124 6.33 -11.53 -14.02
C ASP A 124 6.47 -12.83 -14.80
N ARG A 125 6.65 -12.74 -16.13
CA ARG A 125 6.64 -13.93 -17.00
C ARG A 125 7.92 -14.75 -16.90
N GLU A 126 9.03 -14.14 -16.51
CA GLU A 126 10.34 -14.80 -16.42
C GLU A 126 10.53 -15.48 -15.07
N THR A 127 10.17 -14.78 -14.00
CA THR A 127 10.42 -15.26 -12.62
C THR A 127 9.21 -15.90 -11.97
N GLY A 128 7.99 -15.65 -12.49
CA GLY A 128 6.73 -16.04 -11.87
C GLY A 128 6.38 -15.20 -10.63
N ASP A 129 7.14 -14.16 -10.33
CA ASP A 129 6.86 -13.28 -9.21
C ASP A 129 5.51 -12.61 -9.37
N LYS A 130 4.77 -12.52 -8.26
CA LYS A 130 3.46 -11.85 -8.23
C LYS A 130 3.61 -10.47 -7.65
N LYS A 131 3.16 -9.48 -8.40
CA LYS A 131 3.12 -8.07 -8.00
C LYS A 131 1.69 -7.68 -7.66
N TYR A 132 1.50 -6.94 -6.58
CA TYR A 132 0.22 -6.44 -6.08
C TYR A 132 0.29 -4.94 -5.94
N TYR A 133 -0.79 -4.24 -6.27
CA TYR A 133 -0.92 -2.82 -6.00
C TYR A 133 -2.33 -2.47 -5.55
N HIS A 134 -2.46 -1.97 -4.32
CA HIS A 134 -3.70 -1.43 -3.79
C HIS A 134 -3.66 0.09 -3.84
N GLN A 135 -4.46 0.67 -4.74
CA GLN A 135 -4.41 2.10 -5.05
C GLN A 135 -4.80 2.97 -3.85
N THR A 136 -5.83 2.58 -3.11
CA THR A 136 -6.35 3.38 -1.98
C THR A 136 -5.32 3.55 -0.86
N SER A 137 -4.58 2.51 -0.51
CA SER A 137 -3.48 2.58 0.47
C SER A 137 -2.13 2.91 -0.17
N ASN A 138 -2.08 3.09 -1.50
CA ASN A 138 -0.86 3.30 -2.27
C ASN A 138 0.22 2.25 -1.97
N THR A 139 -0.15 0.99 -1.79
CA THR A 139 0.76 -0.06 -1.37
C THR A 139 1.08 -1.00 -2.50
N ILE A 140 2.37 -1.21 -2.76
CA ILE A 140 2.89 -2.26 -3.63
C ILE A 140 3.46 -3.38 -2.77
N GLY A 141 3.18 -4.60 -3.19
CA GLY A 141 3.82 -5.79 -2.65
C GLY A 141 4.28 -6.73 -3.75
N VAL A 142 5.35 -7.47 -3.50
CA VAL A 142 5.86 -8.48 -4.41
C VAL A 142 6.13 -9.77 -3.64
N THR A 143 5.69 -10.89 -4.21
CA THR A 143 6.00 -12.22 -3.70
C THR A 143 6.68 -13.06 -4.77
N THR A 144 7.37 -14.11 -4.36
CA THR A 144 7.79 -15.19 -5.29
C THR A 144 6.56 -15.89 -5.87
N SER A 145 6.77 -16.75 -6.86
CA SER A 145 5.73 -17.65 -7.39
C SER A 145 5.09 -18.53 -6.31
N GLN A 146 5.85 -18.89 -5.25
CA GLN A 146 5.38 -19.66 -4.09
C GLN A 146 4.67 -18.80 -3.04
N GLY A 147 4.55 -17.48 -3.24
CA GLY A 147 3.90 -16.57 -2.32
C GLY A 147 4.80 -16.08 -1.17
N ILE A 148 6.11 -16.36 -1.19
CA ILE A 148 7.05 -15.86 -0.19
C ILE A 148 7.25 -14.35 -0.43
N PRO A 149 7.05 -13.49 0.59
CA PRO A 149 7.23 -12.05 0.44
C PRO A 149 8.65 -11.66 0.04
N LYS A 150 8.78 -10.78 -0.94
CA LYS A 150 10.04 -10.15 -1.37
C LYS A 150 10.14 -8.72 -0.89
N THR A 151 9.07 -7.95 -1.02
CA THR A 151 9.02 -6.55 -0.59
C THR A 151 7.59 -6.05 -0.43
N MET A 152 7.40 -5.01 0.40
CA MET A 152 6.20 -4.19 0.44
C MET A 152 6.63 -2.73 0.66
N PHE A 153 6.04 -1.77 -0.06
CA PHE A 153 6.36 -0.36 0.04
C PHE A 153 5.27 0.53 -0.56
N ARG A 154 5.36 1.85 -0.32
CA ARG A 154 4.46 2.85 -0.90
C ARG A 154 5.21 3.72 -1.91
N PRO A 155 4.97 3.55 -3.22
CA PRO A 155 5.69 4.31 -4.23
C PRO A 155 5.28 5.79 -4.22
N SER A 156 6.24 6.71 -4.25
CA SER A 156 5.98 8.16 -4.33
C SER A 156 5.22 8.54 -5.61
N ALA A 157 5.46 7.83 -6.72
CA ALA A 157 4.76 8.05 -7.98
C ALA A 157 3.40 7.32 -8.09
N GLY A 158 2.93 6.66 -7.02
CA GLY A 158 1.63 6.02 -6.95
C GLY A 158 1.33 5.08 -8.11
N ILE A 159 0.14 5.23 -8.70
CA ILE A 159 -0.30 4.41 -9.86
C ILE A 159 0.65 4.50 -11.06
N ASN A 160 1.37 5.59 -11.23
CA ASN A 160 2.32 5.73 -12.34
C ASN A 160 3.54 4.82 -12.17
N TYR A 161 3.93 4.53 -10.93
CA TYR A 161 4.92 3.49 -10.65
C TYR A 161 4.40 2.11 -11.07
N TRP A 162 3.17 1.76 -10.68
CA TRP A 162 2.54 0.49 -11.02
C TRP A 162 2.42 0.26 -12.53
N ARG A 163 2.08 1.29 -13.30
CA ARG A 163 1.92 1.19 -14.76
C ARG A 163 3.21 0.78 -15.47
N ARG A 164 4.36 1.09 -14.88
CA ARG A 164 5.69 0.78 -15.43
C ARG A 164 6.25 -0.60 -15.00
N GLN A 165 5.53 -1.34 -14.15
CA GLN A 165 5.94 -2.68 -13.70
C GLN A 165 5.67 -3.77 -14.72
#